data_6bfc8cbecfbb007a506fa7f048d55055
#
_entry.id   6bfc8cbecfbb007a506fa7f048d55055
#
_cell.length_a   1.000
_cell.length_b   1.000
_cell.length_c   1.000
_cell.angle_alpha   90.00
_cell.angle_beta   90.00
_cell.angle_gamma   90.00
#
_symmetry.space_group_name_H-M   'P 1'
#
loop_
_entity.id
_entity.type
_entity.pdbx_description
1 polymer ?
#
loop_
_entity_poly.entity_id
_entity_poly.type
_entity_poly.pdbx_seq_one_letter_code
_entity_poly.pdbx_strand_id
1 'polypeptide(L)'
;MSSDTREFRRTTIADVPTSRRLGAEAFGAPATPLPDPDPAAWPLPNIRPWVATDDGEVVAGLGVRSFTSWFHGARLPTAGFAGVTVAAERRGSGLLRPLMTAALAEARALGDVVSTLFPSSTGIYRGLGYEVVGAFEEVRVPMSALAAVPPAEGGVRARRATAADVPAVRRVYEAWASAQNGPLSRAEEPFAMEAGDLVGPDAEYTGVTLAVRGAGDDEEVLGFASWSRGQGYDCSTALEVDDLVALSPDAARALWRVLGSFSAVVGWVQVCTSGGWSGLDVARLVLPDHAATPAPQPYMLRLLDVPGALGAARVAPVAAQVPFAVADPRTPDLEGAWTLEAADGAVRVVPDADAVPGDRPTFTSGGLAQSWAGAQSAANVRLAGGLSGPDAHDAVWDALWGGRQVHVRDSF
;
A
#
# COMPACT_ATOMS: atom_id res chain seq x y z
N MET A 1 9.95 -9.26 44.01
CA MET A 1 9.00 -9.05 42.88
C MET A 1 9.39 -7.73 42.27
N SER A 2 10.12 -7.76 41.18
CA SER A 2 10.43 -6.54 40.40
C SER A 2 9.11 -6.10 39.77
N SER A 3 8.61 -4.92 40.11
CA SER A 3 7.50 -4.33 39.40
C SER A 3 7.95 -4.17 37.95
N ASP A 4 7.25 -4.77 37.01
CA ASP A 4 7.49 -4.59 35.57
C ASP A 4 7.24 -3.09 35.29
N THR A 5 8.32 -2.34 35.14
CA THR A 5 8.30 -0.88 34.96
C THR A 5 8.16 -0.51 33.49
N ARG A 6 7.66 -1.46 32.67
CA ARG A 6 7.44 -1.25 31.24
C ARG A 6 6.20 -0.42 30.98
N GLU A 7 6.38 0.62 30.18
CA GLU A 7 5.29 1.45 29.69
C GLU A 7 5.23 1.41 28.18
N PHE A 8 4.01 1.43 27.63
CA PHE A 8 3.73 1.52 26.21
C PHE A 8 2.88 2.76 25.98
N ARG A 9 3.47 3.80 25.40
CA ARG A 9 2.84 5.11 25.32
C ARG A 9 3.19 5.88 24.05
N ARG A 10 2.48 6.95 23.82
CA ARG A 10 2.83 7.93 22.79
C ARG A 10 4.21 8.52 23.08
N THR A 11 4.97 8.70 22.01
CA THR A 11 6.28 9.34 22.07
C THR A 11 6.14 10.80 22.46
N THR A 12 6.97 11.27 23.36
CA THR A 12 7.14 12.69 23.64
C THR A 12 8.34 13.24 22.86
N ILE A 13 8.48 14.55 22.79
CA ILE A 13 9.62 15.16 22.10
C ILE A 13 10.96 14.76 22.76
N ALA A 14 10.98 14.53 24.07
CA ALA A 14 12.17 14.10 24.79
C ALA A 14 12.64 12.69 24.39
N ASP A 15 11.75 11.85 23.87
CA ASP A 15 12.07 10.49 23.43
C ASP A 15 12.71 10.45 22.02
N VAL A 16 12.53 11.53 21.24
CA VAL A 16 12.91 11.56 19.81
C VAL A 16 14.38 11.24 19.57
N PRO A 17 15.37 11.78 20.34
CA PRO A 17 16.77 11.46 20.10
C PRO A 17 17.06 9.96 20.27
N THR A 18 16.48 9.33 21.29
CA THR A 18 16.65 7.87 21.50
C THR A 18 15.92 7.06 20.43
N SER A 19 14.70 7.44 20.06
CA SER A 19 13.96 6.78 18.97
C SER A 19 14.72 6.83 17.63
N ARG A 20 15.32 7.96 17.31
CA ARG A 20 16.18 8.11 16.11
C ARG A 20 17.41 7.22 16.16
N ARG A 21 18.05 7.11 17.34
CA ARG A 21 19.19 6.20 17.53
C ARG A 21 18.79 4.74 17.30
N LEU A 22 17.65 4.31 17.85
CA LEU A 22 17.10 2.97 17.62
C LEU A 22 16.76 2.74 16.14
N GLY A 23 16.21 3.75 15.46
CA GLY A 23 15.95 3.70 14.03
C GLY A 23 17.23 3.54 13.21
N ALA A 24 18.29 4.29 13.54
CA ALA A 24 19.59 4.18 12.88
C ALA A 24 20.26 2.82 13.14
N GLU A 25 20.08 2.24 14.33
CA GLU A 25 20.56 0.89 14.65
C GLU A 25 19.85 -0.18 13.81
N ALA A 26 18.56 -0.04 13.57
CA ALA A 26 17.76 -1.04 12.88
C ALA A 26 17.82 -0.92 11.34
N PHE A 27 17.86 0.30 10.81
CA PHE A 27 17.69 0.58 9.37
C PHE A 27 18.90 1.30 8.74
N GLY A 28 19.93 1.57 9.54
CA GLY A 28 21.05 2.42 9.11
C GLY A 28 20.81 3.91 9.39
N ALA A 29 21.90 4.63 9.59
CA ALA A 29 21.83 6.07 9.77
C ALA A 29 21.47 6.75 8.44
N PRO A 30 20.66 7.81 8.46
CA PRO A 30 20.40 8.59 7.26
C PRO A 30 21.66 9.25 6.75
N ALA A 31 21.80 9.37 5.42
CA ALA A 31 22.96 9.98 4.78
C ALA A 31 23.20 11.43 5.25
N THR A 32 22.13 12.15 5.54
CA THR A 32 22.17 13.50 6.14
C THR A 32 21.57 13.42 7.54
N PRO A 33 22.27 13.93 8.57
CA PRO A 33 21.72 13.98 9.91
C PRO A 33 20.39 14.75 9.94
N LEU A 34 19.40 14.17 10.59
CA LEU A 34 18.11 14.86 10.78
C LEU A 34 18.29 16.04 11.77
N PRO A 35 17.67 17.19 11.50
CA PRO A 35 17.72 18.32 12.41
C PRO A 35 17.10 17.94 13.77
N ASP A 36 17.44 18.68 14.83
CA ASP A 36 16.80 18.50 16.12
C ASP A 36 15.27 18.69 15.99
N PRO A 37 14.48 17.93 16.77
CA PRO A 37 13.03 18.08 16.71
C PRO A 37 12.60 19.46 17.16
N ASP A 38 11.80 20.15 16.33
CA ASP A 38 11.23 21.45 16.67
C ASP A 38 10.03 21.26 17.63
N PRO A 39 10.10 21.79 18.86
CA PRO A 39 8.98 21.74 19.78
C PRO A 39 7.70 22.39 19.26
N ALA A 40 7.82 23.38 18.37
CA ALA A 40 6.66 24.05 17.78
C ALA A 40 5.96 23.20 16.71
N ALA A 41 6.69 22.26 16.09
CA ALA A 41 6.16 21.33 15.11
C ALA A 41 5.70 19.98 15.75
N TRP A 42 5.70 19.87 17.07
CA TRP A 42 5.29 18.67 17.77
C TRP A 42 3.87 18.79 18.35
N PRO A 43 2.99 17.76 18.24
CA PRO A 43 3.20 16.47 17.58
C PRO A 43 3.25 16.60 16.05
N LEU A 44 4.00 15.70 15.40
CA LEU A 44 4.10 15.66 13.95
C LEU A 44 2.72 15.41 13.32
N PRO A 45 2.34 16.15 12.28
CA PRO A 45 1.11 15.90 11.56
C PRO A 45 1.16 14.52 10.89
N ASN A 46 0.03 13.85 10.81
CA ASN A 46 -0.15 12.55 10.14
C ASN A 46 0.74 11.41 10.63
N ILE A 47 1.52 11.60 11.71
CA ILE A 47 2.35 10.56 12.33
C ILE A 47 2.06 10.49 13.82
N ARG A 48 1.77 9.30 14.29
CA ARG A 48 1.53 8.97 15.69
C ARG A 48 2.64 8.04 16.18
N PRO A 49 3.77 8.58 16.67
CA PRO A 49 4.86 7.75 17.15
C PRO A 49 4.56 7.18 18.53
N TRP A 50 5.00 5.94 18.76
CA TRP A 50 4.86 5.19 19.99
C TRP A 50 6.21 4.65 20.46
N VAL A 51 6.38 4.55 21.77
CA VAL A 51 7.57 3.94 22.40
C VAL A 51 7.17 2.94 23.46
N ALA A 52 8.04 1.96 23.66
CA ALA A 52 8.10 1.15 24.87
C ALA A 52 9.28 1.62 25.72
N THR A 53 9.05 1.84 27.01
CA THR A 53 10.09 2.11 27.98
C THR A 53 10.27 0.94 28.93
N ASP A 54 11.48 0.75 29.44
CA ASP A 54 11.82 -0.22 30.49
C ASP A 54 12.72 0.53 31.49
N ASP A 55 12.32 0.60 32.76
CA ASP A 55 12.95 1.44 33.78
C ASP A 55 13.14 2.92 33.35
N GLY A 56 12.17 3.45 32.59
CA GLY A 56 12.18 4.84 32.09
C GLY A 56 13.04 5.06 30.83
N GLU A 57 13.80 4.08 30.38
CA GLU A 57 14.57 4.16 29.13
C GLU A 57 13.75 3.69 27.93
N VAL A 58 13.81 4.43 26.81
CA VAL A 58 13.18 4.01 25.55
C VAL A 58 13.96 2.83 24.96
N VAL A 59 13.28 1.68 24.84
CA VAL A 59 13.86 0.42 24.36
C VAL A 59 13.22 -0.13 23.10
N ALA A 60 12.09 0.40 22.68
CA ALA A 60 11.46 0.09 21.41
C ALA A 60 10.65 1.28 20.90
N GLY A 61 10.36 1.33 19.61
CA GLY A 61 9.55 2.37 19.00
C GLY A 61 8.92 1.95 17.69
N LEU A 62 7.89 2.69 17.30
CA LEU A 62 7.25 2.61 15.99
C LEU A 62 6.53 3.93 15.66
N GLY A 63 6.22 4.12 14.38
CA GLY A 63 5.37 5.19 13.92
C GLY A 63 4.10 4.64 13.28
N VAL A 64 2.96 5.30 13.53
CA VAL A 64 1.72 5.04 12.82
C VAL A 64 1.42 6.26 11.95
N ARG A 65 1.41 6.07 10.64
CA ARG A 65 1.03 7.09 9.66
C ARG A 65 -0.46 7.00 9.37
N SER A 66 -1.14 8.14 9.36
CA SER A 66 -2.57 8.22 9.01
C SER A 66 -2.71 8.67 7.57
N PHE A 67 -3.39 7.87 6.75
CA PHE A 67 -3.69 8.15 5.35
C PHE A 67 -4.94 7.38 4.89
N THR A 68 -5.29 7.47 3.64
CA THR A 68 -6.36 6.65 3.05
C THR A 68 -5.82 5.74 1.98
N SER A 69 -6.38 4.54 1.87
CA SER A 69 -6.05 3.56 0.82
C SER A 69 -7.29 3.16 0.03
N TRP A 70 -7.10 2.90 -1.26
CA TRP A 70 -8.17 2.41 -2.11
C TRP A 70 -8.35 0.91 -1.95
N PHE A 71 -9.56 0.50 -1.58
CA PHE A 71 -9.99 -0.90 -1.60
C PHE A 71 -11.41 -0.99 -2.12
N HIS A 72 -11.64 -1.87 -3.07
CA HIS A 72 -12.96 -2.12 -3.67
C HIS A 72 -13.70 -0.83 -4.10
N GLY A 73 -12.98 0.13 -4.68
CA GLY A 73 -13.55 1.39 -5.16
C GLY A 73 -13.91 2.39 -4.06
N ALA A 74 -13.50 2.16 -2.82
CA ALA A 74 -13.65 3.07 -1.70
C ALA A 74 -12.30 3.50 -1.12
N ARG A 75 -12.22 4.74 -0.63
CA ARG A 75 -11.08 5.22 0.16
C ARG A 75 -11.32 4.89 1.62
N LEU A 76 -10.43 4.11 2.22
CA LEU A 76 -10.54 3.66 3.61
C LEU A 76 -9.49 4.35 4.47
N PRO A 77 -9.87 4.88 5.66
CA PRO A 77 -8.91 5.33 6.66
C PRO A 77 -7.95 4.18 7.01
N THR A 78 -6.67 4.47 6.92
CA THR A 78 -5.60 3.47 6.99
C THR A 78 -4.53 3.88 7.98
N ALA A 79 -4.18 2.97 8.89
CA ALA A 79 -3.03 3.09 9.77
C ALA A 79 -1.82 2.37 9.17
N GLY A 80 -0.84 3.12 8.66
CA GLY A 80 0.42 2.58 8.16
C GLY A 80 1.47 2.47 9.24
N PHE A 81 1.91 1.26 9.58
CA PHE A 81 2.94 1.04 10.59
C PHE A 81 4.32 1.04 9.95
N ALA A 82 5.20 1.90 10.44
CA ALA A 82 6.56 2.06 9.95
C ALA A 82 7.57 2.21 11.08
N GLY A 83 8.87 2.04 10.77
CA GLY A 83 9.95 2.29 11.72
C GLY A 83 9.89 1.44 12.99
N VAL A 84 9.39 0.21 12.87
CA VAL A 84 9.25 -0.71 14.03
C VAL A 84 10.61 -1.20 14.46
N THR A 85 11.04 -0.79 15.64
CA THR A 85 12.39 -1.06 16.17
C THR A 85 12.34 -1.58 17.60
N VAL A 86 13.30 -2.43 17.95
CA VAL A 86 13.57 -2.87 19.32
C VAL A 86 15.09 -2.85 19.49
N ALA A 87 15.58 -2.24 20.57
CA ALA A 87 17.01 -2.23 20.92
C ALA A 87 17.59 -3.65 20.88
N ALA A 88 18.80 -3.81 20.33
CA ALA A 88 19.40 -5.13 20.09
C ALA A 88 19.39 -6.01 21.32
N GLU A 89 19.75 -5.44 22.49
CA GLU A 89 19.82 -6.13 23.76
C GLU A 89 18.46 -6.49 24.37
N ARG A 90 17.38 -5.95 23.81
CA ARG A 90 15.98 -6.16 24.25
C ARG A 90 15.16 -7.00 23.28
N ARG A 91 15.76 -7.46 22.17
CA ARG A 91 15.07 -8.34 21.21
C ARG A 91 14.72 -9.67 21.89
N GLY A 92 13.55 -10.19 21.53
CA GLY A 92 13.02 -11.43 22.13
C GLY A 92 12.40 -11.27 23.52
N SER A 93 12.42 -10.06 24.13
CA SER A 93 11.86 -9.82 25.47
C SER A 93 10.34 -9.57 25.49
N GLY A 94 9.64 -9.70 24.36
CA GLY A 94 8.18 -9.58 24.28
C GLY A 94 7.63 -8.16 24.20
N LEU A 95 8.47 -7.14 23.97
CA LEU A 95 8.06 -5.73 23.93
C LEU A 95 7.18 -5.37 22.73
N LEU A 96 7.39 -6.01 21.57
CA LEU A 96 6.76 -5.60 20.33
C LEU A 96 5.24 -5.83 20.33
N ARG A 97 4.78 -6.98 20.83
CA ARG A 97 3.35 -7.30 20.84
C ARG A 97 2.52 -6.29 21.63
N PRO A 98 2.83 -5.97 22.90
CA PRO A 98 2.08 -4.97 23.66
C PRO A 98 2.12 -3.58 23.01
N LEU A 99 3.30 -3.15 22.51
CA LEU A 99 3.47 -1.87 21.82
C LEU A 99 2.58 -1.76 20.59
N MET A 100 2.62 -2.78 19.72
CA MET A 100 1.75 -2.84 18.53
C MET A 100 0.27 -2.91 18.89
N THR A 101 -0.08 -3.69 19.93
CA THR A 101 -1.49 -3.82 20.37
C THR A 101 -2.04 -2.47 20.86
N ALA A 102 -1.27 -1.71 21.64
CA ALA A 102 -1.68 -0.39 22.11
C ALA A 102 -1.87 0.60 20.92
N ALA A 103 -0.93 0.62 19.99
CA ALA A 103 -1.01 1.49 18.83
C ALA A 103 -2.15 1.10 17.86
N LEU A 104 -2.44 -0.19 17.69
CA LEU A 104 -3.58 -0.69 16.91
C LEU A 104 -4.93 -0.34 17.56
N ALA A 105 -5.01 -0.43 18.88
CA ALA A 105 -6.21 -0.05 19.63
C ALA A 105 -6.51 1.45 19.46
N GLU A 106 -5.48 2.30 19.52
CA GLU A 106 -5.64 3.74 19.23
C GLU A 106 -6.06 3.98 17.78
N ALA A 107 -5.43 3.32 16.80
CA ALA A 107 -5.77 3.46 15.39
C ALA A 107 -7.26 3.16 15.15
N ARG A 108 -7.75 2.04 15.70
CA ARG A 108 -9.17 1.68 15.65
C ARG A 108 -10.06 2.71 16.32
N ALA A 109 -9.68 3.21 17.49
CA ALA A 109 -10.45 4.22 18.23
C ALA A 109 -10.55 5.57 17.48
N LEU A 110 -9.57 5.87 16.63
CA LEU A 110 -9.55 7.05 15.76
C LEU A 110 -10.28 6.84 14.43
N GLY A 111 -10.83 5.65 14.18
CA GLY A 111 -11.62 5.36 13.00
C GLY A 111 -10.83 4.78 11.82
N ASP A 112 -9.56 4.39 12.02
CA ASP A 112 -8.84 3.63 11.00
C ASP A 112 -9.53 2.27 10.80
N VAL A 113 -9.81 1.91 9.56
CA VAL A 113 -10.59 0.70 9.20
C VAL A 113 -9.69 -0.46 8.85
N VAL A 114 -8.52 -0.13 8.30
CA VAL A 114 -7.47 -1.09 7.94
C VAL A 114 -6.12 -0.62 8.44
N SER A 115 -5.20 -1.56 8.56
CA SER A 115 -3.80 -1.29 8.89
C SER A 115 -2.88 -2.02 7.93
N THR A 116 -1.80 -1.36 7.53
CA THR A 116 -0.84 -1.87 6.54
C THR A 116 0.59 -1.64 6.98
N LEU A 117 1.51 -2.46 6.45
CA LEU A 117 2.94 -2.32 6.69
C LEU A 117 3.78 -3.09 5.66
N PHE A 118 5.05 -2.71 5.57
CA PHE A 118 6.09 -3.47 4.89
C PHE A 118 6.93 -4.23 5.93
N PRO A 119 6.83 -5.55 6.01
CA PRO A 119 7.50 -6.30 7.06
C PRO A 119 8.97 -6.56 6.73
N SER A 120 9.84 -6.37 7.72
CA SER A 120 11.18 -6.97 7.70
C SER A 120 11.14 -8.49 7.97
N SER A 121 10.09 -8.95 8.66
CA SER A 121 9.83 -10.37 8.93
C SER A 121 8.33 -10.62 9.04
N THR A 122 7.75 -11.33 8.09
CA THR A 122 6.30 -11.62 8.03
C THR A 122 5.79 -12.39 9.25
N GLY A 123 6.62 -13.28 9.81
CA GLY A 123 6.23 -14.11 10.96
C GLY A 123 5.84 -13.31 12.20
N ILE A 124 6.50 -12.18 12.44
CA ILE A 124 6.22 -11.29 13.57
C ILE A 124 4.79 -10.73 13.45
N TYR A 125 4.44 -10.21 12.30
CA TYR A 125 3.16 -9.52 12.07
C TYR A 125 2.00 -10.49 11.86
N ARG A 126 2.25 -11.71 11.36
CA ARG A 126 1.25 -12.78 11.36
C ARG A 126 0.73 -13.06 12.77
N GLY A 127 1.62 -13.03 13.76
CA GLY A 127 1.25 -13.14 15.17
C GLY A 127 0.30 -12.02 15.65
N LEU A 128 0.19 -10.92 14.93
CA LEU A 128 -0.67 -9.76 15.21
C LEU A 128 -1.87 -9.69 14.24
N GLY A 129 -2.12 -10.71 13.46
CA GLY A 129 -3.28 -10.79 12.56
C GLY A 129 -3.10 -10.17 11.19
N TYR A 130 -1.90 -9.73 10.83
CA TYR A 130 -1.59 -9.32 9.47
C TYR A 130 -1.33 -10.52 8.56
N GLU A 131 -1.59 -10.35 7.29
CA GLU A 131 -1.15 -11.31 6.27
C GLU A 131 -0.68 -10.58 5.01
N VAL A 132 0.19 -11.26 4.24
CA VAL A 132 0.69 -10.75 2.97
C VAL A 132 -0.46 -10.75 1.96
N VAL A 133 -0.73 -9.60 1.37
CA VAL A 133 -1.78 -9.42 0.35
C VAL A 133 -1.23 -8.95 -0.98
N GLY A 134 0.00 -8.47 -1.03
CA GLY A 134 0.67 -8.00 -2.23
C GLY A 134 2.13 -7.70 -1.97
N ALA A 135 2.73 -6.99 -2.89
CA ALA A 135 4.11 -6.54 -2.77
C ALA A 135 4.29 -5.18 -3.47
N PHE A 136 5.23 -4.40 -2.96
CA PHE A 136 5.87 -3.31 -3.69
C PHE A 136 7.02 -3.91 -4.50
N GLU A 137 7.10 -3.59 -5.77
CA GLU A 137 8.09 -4.18 -6.68
C GLU A 137 8.79 -3.12 -7.51
N GLU A 138 10.10 -3.28 -7.65
CA GLU A 138 10.89 -2.61 -8.68
C GLU A 138 11.27 -3.60 -9.77
N VAL A 139 11.09 -3.20 -11.00
CA VAL A 139 11.35 -4.05 -12.18
C VAL A 139 12.32 -3.34 -13.11
N ARG A 140 13.32 -4.07 -13.58
CA ARG A 140 14.23 -3.59 -14.61
C ARG A 140 13.79 -4.05 -15.99
N VAL A 141 13.57 -3.09 -16.88
CA VAL A 141 13.20 -3.32 -18.28
C VAL A 141 14.36 -2.87 -19.15
N PRO A 142 14.97 -3.75 -19.96
CA PRO A 142 16.07 -3.35 -20.84
C PRO A 142 15.58 -2.40 -21.94
N MET A 143 16.39 -1.43 -22.31
CA MET A 143 16.03 -0.46 -23.35
C MET A 143 15.69 -1.11 -24.69
N SER A 144 16.27 -2.27 -24.99
CA SER A 144 15.95 -3.05 -26.19
C SER A 144 14.47 -3.48 -26.26
N ALA A 145 13.85 -3.78 -25.12
CA ALA A 145 12.42 -4.11 -25.08
C ALA A 145 11.54 -2.91 -25.42
N LEU A 146 11.96 -1.70 -25.06
CA LEU A 146 11.22 -0.48 -25.34
C LEU A 146 11.25 -0.10 -26.82
N ALA A 147 12.27 -0.50 -27.56
CA ALA A 147 12.38 -0.27 -28.99
C ALA A 147 11.25 -0.97 -29.79
N ALA A 148 10.70 -2.05 -29.24
CA ALA A 148 9.63 -2.83 -29.86
C ALA A 148 8.21 -2.30 -29.51
N VAL A 149 8.09 -1.29 -28.66
CA VAL A 149 6.78 -0.73 -28.25
C VAL A 149 6.13 -0.02 -29.45
N PRO A 150 4.93 -0.45 -29.90
CA PRO A 150 4.24 0.18 -31.02
C PRO A 150 3.96 1.67 -30.76
N PRO A 151 3.81 2.49 -31.83
CA PRO A 151 3.30 3.84 -31.64
C PRO A 151 1.93 3.87 -30.97
N ALA A 152 1.69 4.92 -30.21
CA ALA A 152 0.35 5.20 -29.71
C ALA A 152 -0.58 5.58 -30.87
N GLU A 153 -1.82 5.16 -30.75
CA GLU A 153 -2.88 5.43 -31.72
C GLU A 153 -3.87 6.46 -31.17
N GLY A 154 -4.95 6.76 -31.91
CA GLY A 154 -6.05 7.61 -31.42
C GLY A 154 -5.65 9.05 -31.09
N GLY A 155 -4.57 9.58 -31.68
CA GLY A 155 -4.11 10.94 -31.45
C GLY A 155 -3.44 11.16 -30.09
N VAL A 156 -3.08 10.09 -29.40
CA VAL A 156 -2.36 10.18 -28.11
C VAL A 156 -0.89 10.55 -28.39
N ARG A 157 -0.41 11.58 -27.72
CA ARG A 157 0.97 12.08 -27.78
C ARG A 157 1.53 12.33 -26.39
N ALA A 158 2.83 12.46 -26.29
CA ALA A 158 3.50 12.79 -25.05
C ALA A 158 3.94 14.26 -25.01
N ARG A 159 3.87 14.88 -23.83
CA ARG A 159 4.48 16.19 -23.54
C ARG A 159 5.01 16.26 -22.12
N ARG A 160 5.85 17.25 -21.85
CA ARG A 160 6.31 17.54 -20.49
C ARG A 160 5.15 18.12 -19.66
N ALA A 161 5.09 17.74 -18.39
CA ALA A 161 4.18 18.35 -17.42
C ALA A 161 4.65 19.76 -17.04
N THR A 162 3.69 20.56 -16.63
CA THR A 162 3.86 21.88 -16.02
C THR A 162 3.18 21.91 -14.66
N ALA A 163 3.41 22.96 -13.85
CA ALA A 163 2.73 23.12 -12.57
C ALA A 163 1.19 23.15 -12.69
N ALA A 164 0.66 23.62 -13.82
CA ALA A 164 -0.78 23.66 -14.08
C ALA A 164 -1.40 22.27 -14.28
N ASP A 165 -0.58 21.24 -14.51
CA ASP A 165 -1.06 19.88 -14.78
C ASP A 165 -1.29 19.05 -13.51
N VAL A 166 -0.89 19.52 -12.33
CA VAL A 166 -1.04 18.78 -11.05
C VAL A 166 -2.47 18.26 -10.83
N PRO A 167 -3.54 19.05 -11.04
CA PRO A 167 -4.90 18.54 -10.89
C PRO A 167 -5.23 17.39 -11.85
N ALA A 168 -4.68 17.43 -13.07
CA ALA A 168 -4.88 16.39 -14.07
C ALA A 168 -4.10 15.10 -13.72
N VAL A 169 -2.87 15.23 -13.22
CA VAL A 169 -2.05 14.11 -12.75
C VAL A 169 -2.73 13.43 -11.56
N ARG A 170 -3.19 14.20 -10.56
CA ARG A 170 -3.95 13.67 -9.43
C ARG A 170 -5.21 12.91 -9.89
N ARG A 171 -5.98 13.49 -10.80
CA ARG A 171 -7.17 12.82 -11.35
C ARG A 171 -6.84 11.50 -12.01
N VAL A 172 -5.78 11.45 -12.82
CA VAL A 172 -5.33 10.22 -13.49
C VAL A 172 -4.92 9.16 -12.46
N TYR A 173 -4.13 9.56 -11.45
CA TYR A 173 -3.73 8.65 -10.39
C TYR A 173 -4.93 8.09 -9.62
N GLU A 174 -5.83 8.95 -9.15
CA GLU A 174 -7.01 8.54 -8.38
C GLU A 174 -7.97 7.66 -9.22
N ALA A 175 -8.11 7.94 -10.51
CA ALA A 175 -8.91 7.11 -11.42
C ALA A 175 -8.31 5.69 -11.56
N TRP A 176 -6.99 5.58 -11.71
CA TRP A 176 -6.29 4.30 -11.74
C TRP A 176 -6.39 3.61 -10.37
N ALA A 177 -6.09 4.31 -9.28
CA ALA A 177 -6.06 3.77 -7.93
C ALA A 177 -7.43 3.22 -7.48
N SER A 178 -8.52 3.91 -7.81
CA SER A 178 -9.89 3.48 -7.49
C SER A 178 -10.30 2.15 -8.14
N ALA A 179 -9.64 1.76 -9.22
CA ALA A 179 -9.88 0.49 -9.90
C ALA A 179 -9.08 -0.68 -9.29
N GLN A 180 -8.16 -0.40 -8.37
CA GLN A 180 -7.30 -1.39 -7.73
C GLN A 180 -7.63 -1.57 -6.24
N ASN A 181 -6.93 -2.50 -5.58
CA ASN A 181 -6.88 -2.60 -4.13
C ASN A 181 -5.46 -2.25 -3.65
N GLY A 182 -5.34 -1.49 -2.56
CA GLY A 182 -4.08 -1.19 -1.91
C GLY A 182 -3.40 0.14 -2.22
N PRO A 183 -3.58 0.81 -3.40
CA PRO A 183 -2.95 2.10 -3.62
C PRO A 183 -3.33 3.12 -2.54
N LEU A 184 -2.36 3.91 -2.12
CA LEU A 184 -2.62 5.05 -1.23
C LEU A 184 -3.30 6.16 -2.03
N SER A 185 -4.24 6.89 -1.43
CA SER A 185 -4.79 8.08 -2.06
C SER A 185 -3.76 9.21 -2.01
N ARG A 186 -3.56 9.87 -3.14
CA ARG A 186 -2.71 11.07 -3.26
C ARG A 186 -3.53 12.35 -3.39
N ALA A 187 -4.81 12.29 -3.03
CA ALA A 187 -5.69 13.46 -3.03
C ALA A 187 -5.47 14.35 -1.79
N GLU A 188 -4.97 13.77 -0.70
CA GLU A 188 -4.85 14.39 0.61
C GLU A 188 -3.49 14.07 1.26
N GLU A 189 -3.09 14.90 2.24
CA GLU A 189 -1.91 14.64 3.06
C GLU A 189 -1.96 13.26 3.75
N PRO A 190 -0.83 12.59 3.95
CA PRO A 190 0.55 13.04 3.71
C PRO A 190 1.10 12.75 2.30
N PHE A 191 0.30 12.20 1.39
CA PHE A 191 0.73 11.80 0.05
C PHE A 191 0.17 12.72 -1.05
N ALA A 192 -0.34 13.88 -0.67
CA ALA A 192 -0.84 14.86 -1.64
C ALA A 192 0.28 15.27 -2.60
N MET A 193 0.04 15.08 -3.89
CA MET A 193 0.96 15.48 -4.94
C MET A 193 0.87 16.98 -5.16
N GLU A 194 1.99 17.69 -5.08
CA GLU A 194 2.06 19.14 -5.23
C GLU A 194 2.82 19.57 -6.49
N ALA A 195 2.73 20.84 -6.84
CA ALA A 195 3.42 21.37 -8.03
C ALA A 195 4.93 21.31 -7.89
N GLY A 196 5.46 21.49 -6.67
CA GLY A 196 6.87 21.40 -6.37
C GLY A 196 7.46 20.01 -6.58
N ASP A 197 6.65 18.96 -6.43
CA ASP A 197 7.10 17.58 -6.65
C ASP A 197 7.32 17.27 -8.14
N LEU A 198 6.53 17.92 -9.01
CA LEU A 198 6.51 17.62 -10.43
C LEU A 198 7.46 18.49 -11.25
N VAL A 199 7.59 19.77 -10.90
CA VAL A 199 8.31 20.75 -11.73
C VAL A 199 8.95 21.83 -10.83
N GLY A 200 10.18 22.19 -11.17
CA GLY A 200 10.90 23.26 -10.47
C GLY A 200 12.37 22.90 -10.24
N PRO A 201 13.16 23.82 -9.69
CA PRO A 201 14.57 23.58 -9.41
C PRO A 201 14.80 22.55 -8.30
N ASP A 202 13.85 22.42 -7.39
CA ASP A 202 13.87 21.47 -6.25
C ASP A 202 12.89 20.31 -6.47
N ALA A 203 12.42 20.08 -7.70
CA ALA A 203 11.51 18.99 -8.02
C ALA A 203 12.16 17.63 -7.71
N GLU A 204 11.37 16.73 -7.14
CA GLU A 204 11.79 15.36 -6.82
C GLU A 204 12.27 14.61 -8.06
N TYR A 205 11.67 14.89 -9.21
CA TYR A 205 11.94 14.20 -10.47
C TYR A 205 12.70 15.06 -11.46
N THR A 206 13.58 14.44 -12.25
CA THR A 206 14.19 15.08 -13.42
C THR A 206 13.12 15.48 -14.44
N GLY A 207 12.04 14.75 -14.49
CA GLY A 207 10.91 15.09 -15.32
C GLY A 207 9.66 14.28 -15.10
N VAL A 208 8.55 14.93 -15.39
CA VAL A 208 7.25 14.27 -15.49
C VAL A 208 6.73 14.41 -16.91
N THR A 209 6.39 13.28 -17.52
CA THR A 209 5.85 13.21 -18.88
C THR A 209 4.39 12.82 -18.83
N LEU A 210 3.55 13.54 -19.57
CA LEU A 210 2.12 13.24 -19.73
C LEU A 210 1.84 12.57 -21.04
N ALA A 211 0.92 11.61 -21.05
CA ALA A 211 0.26 11.12 -22.26
C ALA A 211 -1.07 11.87 -22.40
N VAL A 212 -1.24 12.58 -23.49
CA VAL A 212 -2.38 13.48 -23.71
C VAL A 212 -3.04 13.21 -25.06
N ARG A 213 -4.34 13.46 -25.13
CA ARG A 213 -5.14 13.45 -26.36
C ARG A 213 -5.81 14.81 -26.56
N GLY A 214 -5.97 15.24 -27.81
CA GLY A 214 -6.50 16.57 -28.11
C GLY A 214 -5.46 17.68 -28.00
N ALA A 215 -5.90 18.93 -28.01
CA ALA A 215 -5.05 20.12 -27.90
C ALA A 215 -5.84 21.31 -27.32
N GLY A 216 -5.13 22.27 -26.72
CA GLY A 216 -5.76 23.45 -26.12
C GLY A 216 -6.74 23.08 -25.00
N ASP A 217 -7.91 23.71 -25.00
CA ASP A 217 -8.93 23.50 -23.98
C ASP A 217 -9.57 22.09 -24.02
N ASP A 218 -9.44 21.38 -25.16
CA ASP A 218 -9.92 20.00 -25.35
C ASP A 218 -8.85 18.95 -25.02
N GLU A 219 -7.70 19.36 -24.46
CA GLU A 219 -6.65 18.41 -24.09
C GLU A 219 -7.02 17.59 -22.87
N GLU A 220 -7.00 16.26 -23.02
CA GLU A 220 -7.23 15.30 -21.98
C GLU A 220 -5.94 14.58 -21.58
N VAL A 221 -5.59 14.58 -20.31
CA VAL A 221 -4.48 13.79 -19.76
C VAL A 221 -4.97 12.38 -19.46
N LEU A 222 -4.35 11.37 -20.08
CA LEU A 222 -4.69 9.95 -20.02
C LEU A 222 -3.65 9.11 -19.28
N GLY A 223 -2.52 9.69 -18.92
CA GLY A 223 -1.45 9.01 -18.21
C GLY A 223 -0.29 9.93 -17.89
N PHE A 224 0.58 9.50 -16.98
CA PHE A 224 1.82 10.19 -16.67
C PHE A 224 2.92 9.21 -16.29
N ALA A 225 4.17 9.66 -16.41
CA ALA A 225 5.34 9.00 -15.84
C ALA A 225 6.21 10.03 -15.16
N SER A 226 6.54 9.79 -13.88
CA SER A 226 7.56 10.52 -13.15
C SER A 226 8.88 9.77 -13.21
N TRP A 227 9.96 10.45 -13.59
CA TRP A 227 11.23 9.79 -13.81
C TRP A 227 12.42 10.65 -13.42
N SER A 228 13.45 9.97 -12.91
CA SER A 228 14.71 10.56 -12.51
C SER A 228 15.86 10.01 -13.34
N ARG A 229 16.73 10.92 -13.75
CA ARG A 229 17.94 10.60 -14.48
C ARG A 229 19.14 10.66 -13.54
N GLY A 230 19.62 9.49 -13.14
CA GLY A 230 20.83 9.37 -12.33
C GLY A 230 22.09 9.87 -13.05
N GLN A 231 23.24 9.75 -12.41
CA GLN A 231 24.53 10.10 -12.97
C GLN A 231 25.00 9.05 -13.98
N GLY A 232 25.89 9.46 -14.88
CA GLY A 232 26.43 8.61 -15.95
C GLY A 232 25.61 8.67 -17.24
N TYR A 233 26.17 8.11 -18.34
CA TYR A 233 25.54 8.14 -19.66
C TYR A 233 25.94 6.93 -20.52
N ASP A 234 25.95 5.75 -19.94
CA ASP A 234 26.24 4.50 -20.62
C ASP A 234 25.23 3.41 -20.29
N CYS A 235 25.41 2.24 -20.89
CA CYS A 235 24.50 1.11 -20.70
C CYS A 235 24.52 0.51 -19.28
N SER A 236 25.39 0.97 -18.39
CA SER A 236 25.40 0.56 -16.98
C SER A 236 24.47 1.41 -16.10
N THR A 237 23.87 2.47 -16.66
CA THR A 237 22.99 3.39 -15.92
C THR A 237 21.54 3.10 -16.18
N ALA A 238 20.68 3.49 -15.23
CA ALA A 238 19.23 3.35 -15.29
C ALA A 238 18.54 4.71 -15.48
N LEU A 239 17.33 4.67 -16.04
CA LEU A 239 16.31 5.67 -15.87
C LEU A 239 15.37 5.16 -14.76
N GLU A 240 15.29 5.86 -13.66
CA GLU A 240 14.42 5.50 -12.53
C GLU A 240 13.05 6.10 -12.77
N VAL A 241 12.00 5.29 -12.63
CA VAL A 241 10.61 5.67 -12.88
C VAL A 241 9.78 5.25 -11.67
N ASP A 242 9.37 6.23 -10.87
CA ASP A 242 8.56 5.97 -9.68
C ASP A 242 7.12 5.70 -10.05
N ASP A 243 6.57 6.51 -10.95
CA ASP A 243 5.24 6.29 -11.49
C ASP A 243 5.25 6.11 -13.00
N LEU A 244 4.53 5.12 -13.46
CA LEU A 244 4.02 5.02 -14.81
C LEU A 244 2.56 4.59 -14.71
N VAL A 245 1.67 5.57 -14.78
CA VAL A 245 0.22 5.39 -14.66
C VAL A 245 -0.45 5.72 -15.97
N ALA A 246 -1.25 4.81 -16.51
CA ALA A 246 -1.95 4.97 -17.76
C ALA A 246 -3.38 4.44 -17.67
N LEU A 247 -4.33 5.22 -18.20
CA LEU A 247 -5.75 4.85 -18.25
C LEU A 247 -6.12 4.18 -19.58
N SER A 248 -5.15 4.03 -20.50
CA SER A 248 -5.37 3.28 -21.74
C SER A 248 -4.05 2.70 -22.26
N PRO A 249 -4.10 1.65 -23.12
CA PRO A 249 -2.91 1.09 -23.74
C PRO A 249 -2.11 2.11 -24.55
N ASP A 250 -2.78 3.05 -25.24
CA ASP A 250 -2.09 4.07 -26.04
C ASP A 250 -1.39 5.11 -25.16
N ALA A 251 -1.96 5.46 -23.99
CA ALA A 251 -1.26 6.27 -23.03
C ALA A 251 0.00 5.56 -22.52
N ALA A 252 -0.08 4.28 -22.18
CA ALA A 252 1.08 3.49 -21.76
C ALA A 252 2.15 3.42 -22.88
N ARG A 253 1.75 3.16 -24.12
CA ARG A 253 2.67 3.16 -25.27
C ARG A 253 3.38 4.50 -25.46
N ALA A 254 2.64 5.60 -25.40
CA ALA A 254 3.21 6.95 -25.52
C ALA A 254 4.28 7.21 -24.45
N LEU A 255 4.01 6.84 -23.19
CA LEU A 255 4.95 6.99 -22.08
C LEU A 255 6.18 6.10 -22.27
N TRP A 256 6.01 4.81 -22.55
CA TRP A 256 7.12 3.88 -22.75
C TRP A 256 8.03 4.30 -23.91
N ARG A 257 7.47 4.84 -25.01
CA ARG A 257 8.27 5.33 -26.12
C ARG A 257 9.12 6.54 -25.77
N VAL A 258 8.62 7.44 -24.90
CA VAL A 258 9.44 8.55 -24.39
C VAL A 258 10.58 8.02 -23.53
N LEU A 259 10.31 7.09 -22.63
CA LEU A 259 11.35 6.46 -21.81
C LEU A 259 12.36 5.71 -22.69
N GLY A 260 11.90 5.01 -23.74
CA GLY A 260 12.75 4.34 -24.72
C GLY A 260 13.66 5.26 -25.54
N SER A 261 13.33 6.56 -25.62
CA SER A 261 14.18 7.54 -26.32
C SER A 261 15.54 7.79 -25.64
N PHE A 262 15.67 7.39 -24.39
CA PHE A 262 16.94 7.47 -23.65
C PHE A 262 17.90 6.32 -23.96
N SER A 263 17.60 5.42 -24.88
CA SER A 263 18.38 4.21 -25.19
C SER A 263 19.86 4.46 -25.57
N ALA A 264 20.20 5.65 -26.01
CA ALA A 264 21.60 6.01 -26.29
C ALA A 264 22.45 6.30 -25.06
N VAL A 265 21.83 6.54 -23.89
CA VAL A 265 22.48 7.05 -22.69
C VAL A 265 22.17 6.28 -21.40
N VAL A 266 21.27 5.28 -21.47
CA VAL A 266 20.97 4.36 -20.40
C VAL A 266 20.73 2.95 -20.91
N GLY A 267 21.01 1.94 -20.08
CA GLY A 267 20.84 0.52 -20.46
C GLY A 267 19.47 -0.06 -20.14
N TRP A 268 18.79 0.46 -19.14
CA TRP A 268 17.48 -0.02 -18.69
C TRP A 268 16.64 1.08 -18.03
N VAL A 269 15.35 0.82 -17.96
CA VAL A 269 14.42 1.53 -17.07
C VAL A 269 14.23 0.70 -15.83
N GLN A 270 14.39 1.30 -14.64
CA GLN A 270 13.96 0.73 -13.38
C GLN A 270 12.65 1.40 -13.01
N VAL A 271 11.58 0.63 -12.93
CA VAL A 271 10.23 1.17 -12.71
C VAL A 271 9.59 0.50 -11.49
N CYS A 272 9.03 1.33 -10.61
CA CYS A 272 8.12 0.85 -9.59
C CYS A 272 6.84 0.34 -10.24
N THR A 273 6.58 -0.93 -10.09
CA THR A 273 5.38 -1.59 -10.60
C THR A 273 4.60 -2.20 -9.45
N SER A 274 3.40 -2.61 -9.76
CA SER A 274 2.51 -3.28 -8.82
C SER A 274 1.78 -4.43 -9.53
N GLY A 275 1.00 -5.20 -8.79
CA GLY A 275 0.29 -6.35 -9.33
C GLY A 275 0.97 -7.68 -9.07
N GLY A 276 1.98 -7.70 -8.23
CA GLY A 276 2.69 -8.89 -7.79
C GLY A 276 3.49 -9.58 -8.89
N TRP A 277 3.94 -10.78 -8.61
CA TRP A 277 4.74 -11.64 -9.50
C TRP A 277 4.17 -11.83 -10.90
N SER A 278 2.85 -11.69 -11.08
CA SER A 278 2.18 -11.85 -12.37
C SER A 278 2.50 -10.71 -13.34
N GLY A 279 2.96 -9.56 -12.85
CA GLY A 279 3.27 -8.41 -13.69
C GLY A 279 2.10 -7.93 -14.52
N LEU A 280 0.89 -8.01 -13.97
CA LEU A 280 -0.36 -7.68 -14.68
C LEU A 280 -0.67 -6.19 -14.67
N ASP A 281 0.26 -5.32 -14.29
CA ASP A 281 0.11 -3.89 -14.46
C ASP A 281 -0.05 -3.55 -15.96
N VAL A 282 -1.08 -2.79 -16.29
CA VAL A 282 -1.39 -2.42 -17.68
C VAL A 282 -0.21 -1.74 -18.38
N ALA A 283 0.59 -0.99 -17.64
CA ALA A 283 1.80 -0.37 -18.19
C ALA A 283 2.81 -1.40 -18.70
N ARG A 284 2.90 -2.58 -18.07
CA ARG A 284 3.77 -3.68 -18.50
C ARG A 284 3.15 -4.53 -19.60
N LEU A 285 1.84 -4.66 -19.63
CA LEU A 285 1.14 -5.51 -20.59
C LEU A 285 1.32 -5.03 -22.06
N VAL A 286 1.68 -3.78 -22.26
CA VAL A 286 1.97 -3.25 -23.61
C VAL A 286 3.39 -3.54 -24.10
N LEU A 287 4.27 -4.09 -23.24
CA LEU A 287 5.62 -4.49 -23.62
C LEU A 287 5.57 -5.86 -24.30
N PRO A 288 6.07 -6.00 -25.54
CA PRO A 288 6.00 -7.26 -26.28
C PRO A 288 6.91 -8.35 -25.67
N ASP A 289 8.02 -7.94 -25.05
CA ASP A 289 8.94 -8.82 -24.32
C ASP A 289 9.60 -8.03 -23.20
N HIS A 290 9.71 -8.63 -22.01
CA HIS A 290 10.37 -8.03 -20.87
C HIS A 290 10.98 -9.12 -19.99
N ALA A 291 12.29 -9.08 -19.86
CA ALA A 291 12.97 -9.77 -18.77
C ALA A 291 12.92 -8.86 -17.56
N ALA A 292 12.23 -9.30 -16.51
CA ALA A 292 12.14 -8.55 -15.27
C ALA A 292 12.77 -9.36 -14.14
N THR A 293 13.61 -8.73 -13.34
CA THR A 293 14.08 -9.31 -12.08
C THR A 293 13.44 -8.53 -10.95
N PRO A 294 12.31 -8.98 -10.40
CA PRO A 294 11.66 -8.29 -9.30
C PRO A 294 12.43 -8.48 -8.01
N ALA A 295 12.46 -7.45 -7.18
CA ALA A 295 12.85 -7.51 -5.78
C ALA A 295 11.64 -7.15 -4.92
N PRO A 296 10.68 -8.07 -4.73
CA PRO A 296 9.43 -7.75 -4.08
C PRO A 296 9.63 -7.52 -2.58
N GLN A 297 9.10 -6.41 -2.07
CA GLN A 297 8.90 -6.20 -0.65
C GLN A 297 7.47 -6.59 -0.29
N PRO A 298 7.25 -7.60 0.55
CA PRO A 298 5.90 -8.00 0.95
C PRO A 298 5.13 -6.83 1.55
N TYR A 299 3.86 -6.72 1.20
CA TYR A 299 2.93 -5.76 1.78
C TYR A 299 1.86 -6.52 2.55
N MET A 300 1.69 -6.18 3.83
CA MET A 300 0.78 -6.85 4.74
C MET A 300 -0.39 -5.96 5.13
N LEU A 301 -1.54 -6.59 5.26
CA LEU A 301 -2.82 -5.98 5.61
C LEU A 301 -3.41 -6.67 6.85
N ARG A 302 -4.05 -5.88 7.70
CA ARG A 302 -4.96 -6.29 8.76
C ARG A 302 -6.20 -5.41 8.73
N LEU A 303 -7.39 -5.99 8.85
CA LEU A 303 -8.60 -5.23 9.11
C LEU A 303 -8.61 -4.80 10.59
N LEU A 304 -9.08 -3.58 10.86
CA LEU A 304 -9.30 -3.07 12.21
C LEU A 304 -10.78 -3.01 12.55
N ASP A 305 -11.61 -2.77 11.54
CA ASP A 305 -13.07 -2.78 11.63
C ASP A 305 -13.62 -3.62 10.47
N VAL A 306 -14.06 -4.85 10.79
CA VAL A 306 -14.58 -5.79 9.77
C VAL A 306 -15.84 -5.25 9.08
N PRO A 307 -16.90 -4.83 9.79
CA PRO A 307 -18.07 -4.22 9.15
C PRO A 307 -17.75 -2.96 8.34
N GLY A 308 -16.90 -2.09 8.88
CA GLY A 308 -16.50 -0.85 8.22
C GLY A 308 -15.73 -1.09 6.92
N ALA A 309 -14.78 -2.03 6.93
CA ALA A 309 -13.99 -2.35 5.74
C ALA A 309 -14.84 -2.99 4.64
N LEU A 310 -15.61 -4.03 4.97
CA LEU A 310 -16.42 -4.74 3.98
C LEU A 310 -17.60 -3.88 3.50
N GLY A 311 -18.25 -3.14 4.42
CA GLY A 311 -19.43 -2.34 4.11
C GLY A 311 -19.15 -1.10 3.25
N ALA A 312 -17.92 -0.61 3.21
CA ALA A 312 -17.53 0.50 2.33
C ALA A 312 -17.36 0.08 0.86
N ALA A 313 -17.23 -1.22 0.59
CA ALA A 313 -16.90 -1.74 -0.72
C ALA A 313 -17.94 -1.47 -1.80
N ARG A 314 -17.46 -1.31 -3.03
CA ARG A 314 -18.25 -1.34 -4.26
C ARG A 314 -17.92 -2.63 -5.00
N VAL A 315 -18.91 -3.52 -5.07
CA VAL A 315 -18.79 -4.86 -5.68
C VAL A 315 -19.58 -4.96 -6.98
N ALA A 316 -19.46 -6.08 -7.67
CA ALA A 316 -20.35 -6.37 -8.79
C ALA A 316 -21.82 -6.37 -8.32
N PRO A 317 -22.80 -6.03 -9.18
CA PRO A 317 -24.22 -5.98 -8.81
C PRO A 317 -24.82 -7.38 -8.67
N VAL A 318 -24.29 -8.13 -7.70
CA VAL A 318 -24.73 -9.48 -7.33
C VAL A 318 -25.59 -9.38 -6.09
N ALA A 319 -26.77 -10.00 -6.11
CA ALA A 319 -27.60 -10.16 -4.92
C ALA A 319 -27.11 -11.41 -4.16
N ALA A 320 -26.66 -11.23 -2.94
CA ALA A 320 -26.16 -12.34 -2.12
C ALA A 320 -26.35 -12.07 -0.63
N GLN A 321 -26.54 -13.15 0.13
CA GLN A 321 -26.42 -13.18 1.58
C GLN A 321 -25.39 -14.24 1.95
N VAL A 322 -24.33 -13.83 2.67
CA VAL A 322 -23.23 -14.70 3.03
C VAL A 322 -22.99 -14.59 4.53
N PRO A 323 -23.42 -15.58 5.33
CA PRO A 323 -23.03 -15.65 6.73
C PRO A 323 -21.53 -15.97 6.83
N PHE A 324 -20.83 -15.28 7.74
CA PHE A 324 -19.43 -15.55 8.00
C PHE A 324 -19.06 -15.19 9.45
N ALA A 325 -17.91 -15.68 9.90
CA ALA A 325 -17.35 -15.33 11.20
C ALA A 325 -15.84 -15.09 11.08
N VAL A 326 -15.32 -14.36 12.05
CA VAL A 326 -13.88 -14.26 12.34
C VAL A 326 -13.63 -14.83 13.71
N ALA A 327 -12.73 -15.80 13.79
CA ALA A 327 -12.28 -16.39 15.03
C ALA A 327 -10.76 -16.65 14.94
N ASP A 328 -9.99 -15.83 15.65
CA ASP A 328 -8.53 -15.92 15.68
C ASP A 328 -8.02 -15.57 17.09
N PRO A 329 -7.54 -16.54 17.86
CA PRO A 329 -7.06 -16.29 19.23
C PRO A 329 -5.93 -15.25 19.32
N ARG A 330 -5.28 -14.95 18.20
CA ARG A 330 -4.23 -13.92 18.14
C ARG A 330 -4.79 -12.50 18.08
N THR A 331 -6.07 -12.37 17.68
CA THR A 331 -6.76 -11.09 17.46
C THR A 331 -8.19 -11.13 17.98
N PRO A 332 -8.39 -11.31 19.31
CA PRO A 332 -9.72 -11.38 19.90
C PRO A 332 -10.55 -10.10 19.71
N ASP A 333 -9.91 -9.00 19.41
CA ASP A 333 -10.54 -7.72 19.08
C ASP A 333 -11.28 -7.70 17.74
N LEU A 334 -11.06 -8.71 16.87
CA LEU A 334 -11.74 -8.86 15.58
C LEU A 334 -12.75 -10.01 15.58
N GLU A 335 -12.86 -10.76 16.65
CA GLU A 335 -13.80 -11.89 16.72
C GLU A 335 -15.25 -11.42 16.63
N GLY A 336 -16.03 -12.17 15.86
CA GLY A 336 -17.45 -11.92 15.67
C GLY A 336 -18.05 -12.74 14.55
N ALA A 337 -19.38 -12.64 14.43
CA ALA A 337 -20.15 -13.28 13.39
C ALA A 337 -21.09 -12.25 12.74
N TRP A 338 -21.23 -12.34 11.43
CA TRP A 338 -22.01 -11.41 10.62
C TRP A 338 -22.68 -12.11 9.46
N THR A 339 -23.69 -11.46 8.92
CA THR A 339 -24.20 -11.73 7.58
C THR A 339 -23.83 -10.57 6.66
N LEU A 340 -23.14 -10.86 5.58
CA LEU A 340 -22.87 -9.95 4.49
C LEU A 340 -24.07 -9.98 3.54
N GLU A 341 -24.64 -8.81 3.26
CA GLU A 341 -25.71 -8.61 2.31
C GLU A 341 -25.18 -7.75 1.17
N ALA A 342 -25.18 -8.30 -0.05
CA ALA A 342 -24.80 -7.58 -1.26
C ALA A 342 -26.04 -7.36 -2.13
N ALA A 343 -26.24 -6.13 -2.58
CA ALA A 343 -27.27 -5.76 -3.54
C ALA A 343 -26.89 -4.48 -4.28
N ASP A 344 -27.20 -4.40 -5.55
CA ASP A 344 -27.01 -3.20 -6.38
C ASP A 344 -25.57 -2.61 -6.34
N GLY A 345 -24.57 -3.47 -6.19
CA GLY A 345 -23.18 -3.07 -6.11
C GLY A 345 -22.72 -2.53 -4.76
N ALA A 346 -23.57 -2.53 -3.75
CA ALA A 346 -23.28 -2.15 -2.38
C ALA A 346 -23.24 -3.36 -1.46
N VAL A 347 -22.52 -3.22 -0.33
CA VAL A 347 -22.40 -4.26 0.70
C VAL A 347 -22.86 -3.68 2.03
N ARG A 348 -23.63 -4.47 2.78
CA ARG A 348 -23.96 -4.23 4.18
C ARG A 348 -23.51 -5.41 5.02
N VAL A 349 -22.92 -5.17 6.16
CA VAL A 349 -22.48 -6.22 7.09
C VAL A 349 -23.27 -6.06 8.39
N VAL A 350 -24.07 -7.08 8.69
CA VAL A 350 -24.99 -7.08 9.83
C VAL A 350 -24.50 -8.06 10.88
N PRO A 351 -24.29 -7.63 12.15
CA PRO A 351 -23.96 -8.55 13.22
C PRO A 351 -25.00 -9.66 13.37
N ASP A 352 -24.55 -10.88 13.63
CA ASP A 352 -25.39 -12.03 13.88
C ASP A 352 -25.15 -12.54 15.29
N ALA A 353 -26.03 -12.14 16.21
CA ALA A 353 -25.95 -12.51 17.62
C ALA A 353 -26.34 -13.96 17.89
N ASP A 354 -27.08 -14.58 16.97
CA ASP A 354 -27.58 -15.95 17.08
C ASP A 354 -26.68 -16.99 16.42
N ALA A 355 -25.48 -16.55 15.97
CA ALA A 355 -24.52 -17.40 15.30
C ALA A 355 -24.08 -18.60 16.13
N VAL A 356 -24.12 -19.78 15.53
CA VAL A 356 -23.64 -21.03 16.18
C VAL A 356 -22.23 -21.33 15.66
N PRO A 357 -21.26 -21.64 16.53
CA PRO A 357 -19.93 -22.02 16.09
C PRO A 357 -19.94 -23.19 15.13
N GLY A 358 -19.30 -23.03 13.98
CA GLY A 358 -19.15 -24.06 12.94
C GLY A 358 -20.30 -24.13 11.92
N ASP A 359 -21.36 -23.31 12.03
CA ASP A 359 -22.48 -23.27 11.08
C ASP A 359 -22.17 -22.42 9.82
N ARG A 360 -21.07 -21.70 9.81
CA ARG A 360 -20.68 -20.75 8.77
C ARG A 360 -19.18 -20.76 8.45
N PRO A 361 -18.76 -20.26 7.27
CA PRO A 361 -17.36 -20.01 6.97
C PRO A 361 -16.73 -19.15 8.06
N THR A 362 -15.62 -19.62 8.63
CA THR A 362 -14.93 -18.94 9.73
C THR A 362 -13.49 -18.64 9.34
N PHE A 363 -13.17 -17.37 9.27
CA PHE A 363 -11.85 -16.88 8.89
C PHE A 363 -10.95 -16.65 10.11
N THR A 364 -9.65 -16.87 9.94
CA THR A 364 -8.66 -16.16 10.76
C THR A 364 -8.58 -14.70 10.30
N SER A 365 -8.05 -13.79 11.12
CA SER A 365 -7.86 -12.39 10.71
C SER A 365 -7.02 -12.24 9.44
N GLY A 366 -5.92 -12.99 9.33
CA GLY A 366 -5.08 -13.01 8.13
C GLY A 366 -5.78 -13.62 6.91
N GLY A 367 -6.55 -14.71 7.09
CA GLY A 367 -7.33 -15.32 6.02
C GLY A 367 -8.41 -14.37 5.48
N LEU A 368 -9.08 -13.62 6.36
CA LEU A 368 -10.03 -12.60 5.94
C LEU A 368 -9.34 -11.48 5.14
N ALA A 369 -8.19 -11.00 5.62
CA ALA A 369 -7.44 -9.95 4.93
C ALA A 369 -7.04 -10.37 3.50
N GLN A 370 -6.52 -11.59 3.33
CA GLN A 370 -6.14 -12.13 2.01
C GLN A 370 -7.33 -12.28 1.07
N SER A 371 -8.41 -12.85 1.57
CA SER A 371 -9.59 -13.12 0.77
C SER A 371 -10.30 -11.82 0.39
N TRP A 372 -10.52 -10.93 1.37
CA TRP A 372 -11.17 -9.65 1.13
C TRP A 372 -10.35 -8.73 0.22
N ALA A 373 -9.04 -8.67 0.35
CA ALA A 373 -8.20 -7.88 -0.56
C ALA A 373 -8.15 -8.44 -2.00
N GLY A 374 -8.75 -9.60 -2.27
CA GLY A 374 -8.67 -10.26 -3.58
C GLY A 374 -7.29 -10.89 -3.86
N ALA A 375 -6.47 -11.06 -2.83
CA ALA A 375 -5.12 -11.62 -2.96
C ALA A 375 -5.13 -13.15 -3.11
N GLN A 376 -6.11 -13.83 -2.49
CA GLN A 376 -6.27 -15.28 -2.54
C GLN A 376 -7.74 -15.66 -2.62
N SER A 377 -8.03 -16.74 -3.35
CA SER A 377 -9.36 -17.36 -3.36
C SER A 377 -9.69 -18.05 -2.03
N ALA A 378 -10.98 -18.24 -1.75
CA ALA A 378 -11.44 -19.01 -0.60
C ALA A 378 -10.80 -20.39 -0.54
N ALA A 379 -10.67 -21.07 -1.67
CA ALA A 379 -10.02 -22.38 -1.76
C ALA A 379 -8.55 -22.34 -1.28
N ASN A 380 -7.77 -21.34 -1.71
CA ASN A 380 -6.38 -21.20 -1.30
C ASN A 380 -6.27 -20.82 0.18
N VAL A 381 -7.18 -19.96 0.68
CA VAL A 381 -7.22 -19.58 2.09
C VAL A 381 -7.55 -20.79 2.97
N ARG A 382 -8.42 -21.71 2.50
CA ARG A 382 -8.68 -23.00 3.18
C ARG A 382 -7.44 -23.87 3.23
N LEU A 383 -6.74 -24.03 2.11
CA LEU A 383 -5.50 -24.80 2.07
C LEU A 383 -4.42 -24.26 3.02
N ALA A 384 -4.39 -22.93 3.19
CA ALA A 384 -3.47 -22.27 4.12
C ALA A 384 -3.94 -22.28 5.57
N GLY A 385 -5.13 -22.83 5.88
CA GLY A 385 -5.71 -22.86 7.22
C GLY A 385 -6.28 -21.52 7.69
N GLY A 386 -6.46 -20.57 6.78
CA GLY A 386 -7.02 -19.23 7.05
C GLY A 386 -8.55 -19.18 7.00
N LEU A 387 -9.21 -20.24 6.51
CA LEU A 387 -10.66 -20.38 6.41
C LEU A 387 -11.07 -21.82 6.75
N SER A 388 -12.11 -21.98 7.55
CA SER A 388 -12.67 -23.25 7.97
C SER A 388 -14.21 -23.25 7.90
N GLY A 389 -14.84 -24.37 8.25
CA GLY A 389 -16.31 -24.52 8.23
C GLY A 389 -16.88 -24.77 6.82
N PRO A 390 -18.22 -24.62 6.65
CA PRO A 390 -18.91 -24.90 5.37
C PRO A 390 -18.37 -24.09 4.20
N ASP A 391 -18.41 -24.67 2.99
CA ASP A 391 -17.87 -24.10 1.75
C ASP A 391 -18.94 -23.60 0.76
N ALA A 392 -20.20 -23.76 1.10
CA ALA A 392 -21.31 -23.43 0.21
C ALA A 392 -21.35 -21.98 -0.29
N HIS A 393 -20.66 -21.07 0.41
CA HIS A 393 -20.59 -19.65 0.06
C HIS A 393 -19.26 -19.22 -0.58
N ASP A 394 -18.28 -20.12 -0.72
CA ASP A 394 -16.94 -19.78 -1.21
C ASP A 394 -16.96 -19.12 -2.59
N ALA A 395 -17.74 -19.69 -3.54
CA ALA A 395 -17.82 -19.15 -4.89
C ALA A 395 -18.45 -17.74 -4.93
N VAL A 396 -19.44 -17.50 -4.08
CA VAL A 396 -20.08 -16.17 -3.97
C VAL A 396 -19.11 -15.17 -3.30
N TRP A 397 -18.41 -15.60 -2.29
CA TRP A 397 -17.38 -14.82 -1.63
C TRP A 397 -16.29 -14.38 -2.61
N ASP A 398 -15.75 -15.35 -3.38
CA ASP A 398 -14.75 -15.04 -4.40
C ASP A 398 -15.28 -14.13 -5.51
N ALA A 399 -16.54 -14.26 -5.89
CA ALA A 399 -17.17 -13.38 -6.87
C ALA A 399 -17.33 -11.94 -6.37
N LEU A 400 -17.56 -11.73 -5.07
CA LEU A 400 -17.67 -10.40 -4.47
C LEU A 400 -16.32 -9.69 -4.38
N TRP A 401 -15.28 -10.38 -3.96
CA TRP A 401 -13.98 -9.80 -3.66
C TRP A 401 -12.94 -9.96 -4.75
N GLY A 402 -13.18 -10.83 -5.71
CA GLY A 402 -12.30 -11.03 -6.87
C GLY A 402 -12.37 -9.91 -7.89
N GLY A 403 -11.46 -9.96 -8.89
CA GLY A 403 -11.48 -9.06 -10.04
C GLY A 403 -10.72 -7.74 -9.86
N ARG A 404 -10.31 -7.39 -8.64
CA ARG A 404 -9.36 -6.29 -8.38
C ARG A 404 -8.11 -6.87 -7.75
N GLN A 405 -6.97 -6.48 -8.29
CA GLN A 405 -5.68 -6.92 -7.76
C GLN A 405 -5.14 -5.92 -6.74
N VAL A 406 -4.27 -6.42 -5.86
CA VAL A 406 -3.54 -5.56 -4.94
C VAL A 406 -2.37 -4.92 -5.68
N HIS A 407 -2.38 -3.60 -5.74
CA HIS A 407 -1.35 -2.79 -6.35
C HIS A 407 -0.81 -1.79 -5.33
N VAL A 408 0.48 -1.82 -5.05
CA VAL A 408 1.12 -0.91 -4.09
C VAL A 408 2.24 -0.18 -4.82
N ARG A 409 2.17 1.15 -4.86
CA ARG A 409 3.17 2.00 -5.51
C ARG A 409 3.86 2.96 -4.56
N ASP A 410 3.35 3.10 -3.36
CA ASP A 410 3.90 4.00 -2.35
C ASP A 410 4.49 3.19 -1.20
N SER A 411 5.69 3.57 -0.75
CA SER A 411 6.31 3.10 0.49
C SER A 411 6.22 4.18 1.57
N PHE A 412 6.12 3.76 2.84
CA PHE A 412 6.00 4.70 3.96
C PHE A 412 6.69 4.19 5.24
#